data_62accf60c45eb96e5851ea345a95d0f6
#
_entry.id   62accf60c45eb96e5851ea345a95d0f6
#
_cell.length_a   1.000
_cell.length_b   1.000
_cell.length_c   1.000
_cell.angle_alpha   90.00
_cell.angle_beta   90.00
_cell.angle_gamma   90.00
#
_symmetry.space_group_name_H-M   'P 1'
#
loop_
_entity.id
_entity.type
_entity.pdbx_description
1 polymer ?
#
loop_
_entity_poly.entity_id
_entity_poly.type
_entity_poly.pdbx_seq_one_letter_code
_entity_poly.pdbx_strand_id
1 'polypeptide(L)'
;MWKVLIMKLFSLTCCSTADMPVDFFRQNDIPFSCFHFIMDGKEYPDDLGQSMPFDVFYKKIADGAEPSTSQVNAEDYEKMWEPLLESGSDVMHITLSSGISGTINSARVARDNLLSRYPERKIEIIDSLGASSGYGLLVTTACTLCDEGKTLEEARSWIESN
;
A
#
# COMPACT_ATOMS: atom_id res chain seq x y z
N MET A 1 23.55 -20.63 -7.64
CA MET A 1 23.94 -19.20 -7.66
C MET A 1 23.41 -18.60 -6.36
N TRP A 2 24.26 -18.20 -5.43
CA TRP A 2 23.86 -17.64 -4.14
C TRP A 2 23.28 -16.26 -4.41
N LYS A 3 21.95 -16.08 -4.11
CA LYS A 3 21.35 -14.76 -4.09
C LYS A 3 22.00 -14.05 -2.89
N VAL A 4 22.85 -13.05 -3.12
CA VAL A 4 23.34 -12.19 -2.04
C VAL A 4 22.07 -11.56 -1.45
N LEU A 5 21.78 -11.84 -0.19
CA LEU A 5 20.69 -11.21 0.51
C LEU A 5 21.10 -9.75 0.76
N ILE A 6 20.73 -8.87 -0.16
CA ILE A 6 20.86 -7.43 0.08
C ILE A 6 19.81 -7.10 1.16
N MET A 7 20.26 -6.58 2.27
CA MET A 7 19.37 -6.17 3.35
C MET A 7 18.59 -4.95 2.90
N LYS A 8 17.27 -5.06 2.85
CA LYS A 8 16.39 -3.92 2.55
C LYS A 8 16.59 -2.83 3.63
N LEU A 9 16.81 -1.59 3.20
CA LEU A 9 17.08 -0.47 4.10
C LEU A 9 15.82 0.22 4.62
N PHE A 10 14.66 -0.12 4.05
CA PHE A 10 13.33 0.34 4.47
C PHE A 10 12.28 -0.68 4.05
N SER A 11 11.09 -0.59 4.63
CA SER A 11 9.91 -1.38 4.25
C SER A 11 9.07 -0.61 3.24
N LEU A 12 8.79 -1.24 2.09
CA LEU A 12 7.84 -0.72 1.11
C LEU A 12 6.44 -1.19 1.47
N THR A 13 5.47 -0.28 1.44
CA THR A 13 4.04 -0.58 1.65
C THR A 13 3.18 0.16 0.64
N CYS A 14 1.96 -0.29 0.42
CA CYS A 14 1.00 0.36 -0.48
C CYS A 14 -0.45 0.07 -0.08
N CYS A 15 -1.41 0.39 -0.95
CA CYS A 15 -2.82 -0.01 -0.81
C CYS A 15 -3.18 -1.10 -1.84
N SER A 16 -4.27 -1.82 -1.60
CA SER A 16 -4.83 -2.82 -2.53
C SER A 16 -5.05 -2.27 -3.93
N THR A 17 -5.39 -0.99 -4.06
CA THR A 17 -5.64 -0.29 -5.32
C THR A 17 -4.44 -0.17 -6.27
N ALA A 18 -3.28 -0.73 -5.90
CA ALA A 18 -2.16 -0.98 -6.82
C ALA A 18 -2.47 -2.12 -7.81
N ASP A 19 -3.52 -2.90 -7.54
CA ASP A 19 -4.06 -3.97 -8.39
C ASP A 19 -3.00 -4.99 -8.88
N MET A 20 -2.01 -5.25 -8.03
CA MET A 20 -1.00 -6.27 -8.29
C MET A 20 -1.47 -7.63 -7.79
N PRO A 21 -1.03 -8.74 -8.40
CA PRO A 21 -1.36 -10.08 -7.90
C PRO A 21 -0.92 -10.28 -6.44
N VAL A 22 -1.73 -10.98 -5.63
CA VAL A 22 -1.40 -11.29 -4.22
C VAL A 22 -0.01 -11.91 -4.07
N ASP A 23 0.37 -12.77 -5.01
CA ASP A 23 1.67 -13.44 -4.99
C ASP A 23 2.84 -12.44 -5.18
N PHE A 24 2.63 -11.34 -5.90
CA PHE A 24 3.64 -10.28 -6.01
C PHE A 24 3.93 -9.67 -4.62
N PHE A 25 2.90 -9.33 -3.87
CA PHE A 25 3.05 -8.76 -2.53
C PHE A 25 3.73 -9.74 -1.57
N ARG A 26 3.31 -11.01 -1.59
CA ARG A 26 3.90 -12.06 -0.73
C ARG A 26 5.37 -12.34 -1.05
N GLN A 27 5.73 -12.44 -2.34
CA GLN A 27 7.10 -12.76 -2.78
C GLN A 27 8.10 -11.64 -2.48
N ASN A 28 7.61 -10.40 -2.37
CA ASN A 28 8.44 -9.21 -2.17
C ASN A 28 8.33 -8.64 -0.74
N ASP A 29 7.57 -9.29 0.15
CA ASP A 29 7.33 -8.82 1.52
C ASP A 29 6.80 -7.38 1.55
N ILE A 30 5.78 -7.10 0.73
CA ILE A 30 5.13 -5.78 0.65
C ILE A 30 3.78 -5.85 1.35
N PRO A 31 3.64 -5.35 2.59
CA PRO A 31 2.34 -5.18 3.22
C PRO A 31 1.48 -4.17 2.45
N PHE A 32 0.18 -4.44 2.37
CA PHE A 32 -0.75 -3.49 1.77
C PHE A 32 -2.01 -3.31 2.63
N SER A 33 -2.51 -2.09 2.67
CA SER A 33 -3.79 -1.76 3.30
C SER A 33 -4.93 -1.98 2.32
N CYS A 34 -5.99 -2.66 2.76
CA CYS A 34 -7.17 -2.87 1.94
C CYS A 34 -8.07 -1.63 1.95
N PHE A 35 -8.48 -1.16 0.78
CA PHE A 35 -9.73 -0.41 0.66
C PHE A 35 -10.89 -1.33 1.02
N HIS A 36 -12.08 -0.79 1.21
CA HIS A 36 -13.25 -1.59 1.48
C HIS A 36 -14.35 -1.28 0.49
N PHE A 37 -15.23 -2.23 0.28
CA PHE A 37 -16.48 -2.01 -0.45
C PHE A 37 -17.64 -2.59 0.31
N ILE A 38 -18.80 -1.92 0.18
CA ILE A 38 -20.06 -2.34 0.79
C ILE A 38 -20.94 -2.84 -0.34
N MET A 39 -21.42 -4.07 -0.22
CA MET A 39 -22.31 -4.71 -1.19
C MET A 39 -23.40 -5.46 -0.44
N ASP A 40 -24.65 -5.28 -0.81
CA ASP A 40 -25.82 -5.90 -0.15
C ASP A 40 -25.85 -5.60 1.38
N GLY A 41 -25.42 -4.42 1.79
CA GLY A 41 -25.37 -3.98 3.20
C GLY A 41 -24.26 -4.62 4.04
N LYS A 42 -23.34 -5.37 3.42
CA LYS A 42 -22.18 -5.98 4.07
C LYS A 42 -20.89 -5.36 3.56
N GLU A 43 -19.98 -5.05 4.49
CA GLU A 43 -18.64 -4.57 4.18
C GLU A 43 -17.68 -5.74 3.92
N TYR A 44 -16.82 -5.56 2.91
CA TYR A 44 -15.77 -6.48 2.50
C TYR A 44 -14.46 -5.73 2.30
N PRO A 45 -13.31 -6.30 2.69
CA PRO A 45 -12.02 -5.76 2.30
C PRO A 45 -11.78 -6.01 0.80
N ASP A 46 -11.17 -5.06 0.15
CA ASP A 46 -10.55 -5.26 -1.16
C ASP A 46 -9.20 -5.96 -0.95
N ASP A 47 -9.26 -7.25 -0.68
CA ASP A 47 -8.10 -8.11 -0.42
C ASP A 47 -7.63 -8.85 -1.67
N LEU A 48 -7.85 -8.25 -2.83
CA LEU A 48 -7.45 -8.79 -4.14
C LEU A 48 -8.14 -10.13 -4.46
N GLY A 49 -9.41 -10.23 -4.11
CA GLY A 49 -10.26 -11.36 -4.44
C GLY A 49 -10.17 -12.56 -3.50
N GLN A 50 -9.49 -12.42 -2.34
CA GLN A 50 -9.35 -13.53 -1.39
C GLN A 50 -10.67 -13.79 -0.62
N SER A 51 -11.33 -12.75 -0.10
CA SER A 51 -12.62 -12.86 0.60
C SER A 51 -13.83 -12.84 -0.34
N MET A 52 -13.72 -12.17 -1.49
CA MET A 52 -14.72 -12.21 -2.56
C MET A 52 -14.03 -12.37 -3.91
N PRO A 53 -14.08 -13.56 -4.54
CA PRO A 53 -13.52 -13.80 -5.87
C PRO A 53 -14.07 -12.80 -6.91
N PHE A 54 -13.22 -12.35 -7.83
CA PHE A 54 -13.58 -11.31 -8.82
C PHE A 54 -14.76 -11.71 -9.69
N ASP A 55 -14.86 -12.98 -10.10
CA ASP A 55 -15.98 -13.49 -10.86
C ASP A 55 -17.30 -13.39 -10.10
N VAL A 56 -17.28 -13.66 -8.78
CA VAL A 56 -18.44 -13.49 -7.90
C VAL A 56 -18.81 -12.01 -7.76
N PHE A 57 -17.81 -11.13 -7.55
CA PHE A 57 -18.03 -9.70 -7.44
C PHE A 57 -18.69 -9.12 -8.70
N TYR A 58 -18.10 -9.37 -9.87
CA TYR A 58 -18.65 -8.86 -11.13
C TYR A 58 -19.98 -9.50 -11.52
N LYS A 59 -20.20 -10.77 -11.15
CA LYS A 59 -21.50 -11.40 -11.35
C LYS A 59 -22.60 -10.70 -10.54
N LYS A 60 -22.32 -10.38 -9.26
CA LYS A 60 -23.28 -9.64 -8.42
C LYS A 60 -23.63 -8.26 -9.01
N ILE A 61 -22.63 -7.54 -9.54
CA ILE A 61 -22.88 -6.25 -10.23
C ILE A 61 -23.77 -6.46 -11.47
N ALA A 62 -23.48 -7.49 -12.27
CA ALA A 62 -24.29 -7.83 -13.45
C ALA A 62 -25.73 -8.22 -13.07
N ASP A 63 -25.93 -8.79 -11.88
CA ASP A 63 -27.23 -9.16 -11.31
C ASP A 63 -27.93 -7.94 -10.64
N GLY A 64 -27.32 -6.76 -10.65
CA GLY A 64 -27.93 -5.49 -10.17
C GLY A 64 -27.46 -5.01 -8.79
N ALA A 65 -26.42 -5.59 -8.22
CA ALA A 65 -25.82 -5.05 -6.99
C ALA A 65 -25.10 -3.71 -7.26
N GLU A 66 -25.26 -2.75 -6.37
CA GLU A 66 -24.63 -1.42 -6.43
C GLU A 66 -23.62 -1.28 -5.29
N PRO A 67 -22.33 -1.61 -5.51
CA PRO A 67 -21.31 -1.45 -4.49
C PRO A 67 -20.97 0.03 -4.26
N SER A 68 -20.70 0.38 -3.01
CA SER A 68 -20.02 1.63 -2.64
C SER A 68 -18.67 1.33 -2.02
N THR A 69 -17.73 2.28 -2.07
CA THR A 69 -16.38 2.08 -1.54
C THR A 69 -16.08 2.98 -0.37
N SER A 70 -15.19 2.54 0.52
CA SER A 70 -14.59 3.35 1.56
C SER A 70 -13.06 3.28 1.50
N GLN A 71 -12.42 4.41 1.81
CA GLN A 71 -10.96 4.51 1.83
C GLN A 71 -10.37 3.86 3.09
N VAL A 72 -9.06 3.63 3.07
CA VAL A 72 -8.29 3.22 4.25
C VAL A 72 -8.30 4.34 5.29
N ASN A 73 -8.57 4.01 6.54
CA ASN A 73 -8.54 4.94 7.66
C ASN A 73 -7.16 4.99 8.34
N ALA A 74 -6.95 5.94 9.27
CA ALA A 74 -5.66 6.11 9.94
C ALA A 74 -5.28 4.91 10.82
N GLU A 75 -6.24 4.29 11.50
CA GLU A 75 -6.00 3.14 12.36
C GLU A 75 -5.47 1.92 11.57
N ASP A 76 -5.97 1.69 10.35
CA ASP A 76 -5.51 0.60 9.50
C ASP A 76 -4.07 0.83 9.03
N TYR A 77 -3.68 2.08 8.74
CA TYR A 77 -2.29 2.42 8.46
C TYR A 77 -1.39 2.24 9.68
N GLU A 78 -1.83 2.66 10.86
CA GLU A 78 -1.07 2.47 12.10
C GLU A 78 -0.83 0.99 12.37
N LYS A 79 -1.87 0.15 12.27
CA LYS A 79 -1.75 -1.31 12.43
C LYS A 79 -0.76 -1.94 11.45
N MET A 80 -0.69 -1.43 10.23
CA MET A 80 0.25 -1.95 9.23
C MET A 80 1.69 -1.50 9.49
N TRP A 81 1.91 -0.24 9.87
CA TRP A 81 3.25 0.33 9.95
C TRP A 81 3.92 0.13 11.33
N GLU A 82 3.14 0.10 12.41
CA GLU A 82 3.69 0.00 13.76
C GLU A 82 4.63 -1.19 13.94
N PRO A 83 4.29 -2.43 13.52
CA PRO A 83 5.21 -3.56 13.62
C PRO A 83 6.51 -3.38 12.82
N LEU A 84 6.46 -2.65 11.70
CA LEU A 84 7.65 -2.36 10.89
C LEU A 84 8.58 -1.40 11.62
N LEU A 85 8.03 -0.34 12.23
CA LEU A 85 8.80 0.63 13.02
C LEU A 85 9.40 -0.02 14.27
N GLU A 86 8.64 -0.88 14.95
CA GLU A 86 9.11 -1.67 16.11
C GLU A 86 10.28 -2.58 15.74
N SER A 87 10.26 -3.15 14.54
CA SER A 87 11.38 -3.96 14.04
C SER A 87 12.62 -3.14 13.66
N GLY A 88 12.54 -1.80 13.72
CA GLY A 88 13.62 -0.89 13.39
C GLY A 88 13.67 -0.46 11.93
N SER A 89 12.63 -0.76 11.13
CA SER A 89 12.57 -0.37 9.71
C SER A 89 11.89 0.99 9.54
N ASP A 90 12.45 1.82 8.68
CA ASP A 90 11.75 3.00 8.14
C ASP A 90 10.75 2.53 7.08
N VAL A 91 9.74 3.34 6.77
CA VAL A 91 8.64 2.98 5.87
C VAL A 91 8.56 3.94 4.68
N MET A 92 8.46 3.38 3.48
CA MET A 92 7.98 4.08 2.29
C MET A 92 6.57 3.58 1.97
N HIS A 93 5.61 4.48 1.91
CA HIS A 93 4.25 4.15 1.52
C HIS A 93 3.86 4.89 0.25
N ILE A 94 3.43 4.15 -0.77
CA ILE A 94 2.90 4.74 -1.99
C ILE A 94 1.38 4.64 -1.94
N THR A 95 0.67 5.77 -2.10
CA THR A 95 -0.80 5.82 -2.01
C THR A 95 -1.45 5.89 -3.39
N LEU A 96 -2.74 5.53 -3.46
CA LEU A 96 -3.63 5.93 -4.55
C LEU A 96 -3.61 7.47 -4.68
N SER A 97 -3.71 7.98 -5.91
CA SER A 97 -3.71 9.41 -6.23
C SER A 97 -4.62 10.22 -5.31
N SER A 98 -4.09 11.34 -4.79
CA SER A 98 -4.86 12.32 -4.02
C SER A 98 -5.98 12.99 -4.83
N GLY A 99 -5.89 12.96 -6.16
CA GLY A 99 -6.95 13.42 -7.06
C GLY A 99 -8.17 12.48 -7.13
N ILE A 100 -8.03 11.24 -6.62
CA ILE A 100 -9.09 10.22 -6.65
C ILE A 100 -9.62 9.94 -5.24
N SER A 101 -8.75 9.90 -4.22
CA SER A 101 -9.11 9.53 -2.86
C SER A 101 -8.44 10.41 -1.81
N GLY A 102 -9.15 10.62 -0.70
CA GLY A 102 -8.60 11.28 0.50
C GLY A 102 -7.70 10.36 1.35
N THR A 103 -7.43 9.12 0.96
CA THR A 103 -6.70 8.13 1.76
C THR A 103 -5.31 8.61 2.19
N ILE A 104 -4.64 9.42 1.37
CA ILE A 104 -3.35 10.03 1.70
C ILE A 104 -3.42 10.90 2.98
N ASN A 105 -4.57 11.53 3.26
CA ASN A 105 -4.73 12.32 4.48
C ASN A 105 -4.83 11.41 5.71
N SER A 106 -5.52 10.27 5.60
CA SER A 106 -5.54 9.24 6.64
C SER A 106 -4.13 8.70 6.91
N ALA A 107 -3.36 8.45 5.85
CA ALA A 107 -1.95 8.02 5.94
C ALA A 107 -1.09 9.06 6.66
N ARG A 108 -1.27 10.36 6.37
CA ARG A 108 -0.55 11.45 7.05
C ARG A 108 -0.87 11.53 8.53
N VAL A 109 -2.14 11.37 8.91
CA VAL A 109 -2.56 11.31 10.33
C VAL A 109 -1.89 10.14 11.04
N ALA A 110 -1.93 8.95 10.44
CA ALA A 110 -1.28 7.75 10.99
C ALA A 110 0.23 7.95 11.17
N ARG A 111 0.90 8.54 10.16
CA ARG A 111 2.33 8.88 10.24
C ARG A 111 2.61 9.79 11.43
N ASP A 112 1.88 10.88 11.58
CA ASP A 112 2.14 11.86 12.63
C ASP A 112 1.91 11.26 14.02
N ASN A 113 0.88 10.40 14.19
CA ASN A 113 0.63 9.64 15.42
C ASN A 113 1.79 8.67 15.72
N LEU A 114 2.25 7.91 14.74
CA LEU A 114 3.33 6.94 14.90
C LEU A 114 4.67 7.63 15.19
N LEU A 115 5.03 8.68 14.46
CA LEU A 115 6.29 9.40 14.68
C LEU A 115 6.35 10.11 16.03
N SER A 116 5.22 10.40 16.69
CA SER A 116 5.19 10.85 18.07
C SER A 116 5.66 9.77 19.06
N ARG A 117 5.49 8.49 18.73
CA ARG A 117 5.90 7.33 19.53
C ARG A 117 7.26 6.75 19.10
N TYR A 118 7.63 6.92 17.83
CA TYR A 118 8.87 6.42 17.21
C TYR A 118 9.65 7.56 16.55
N PRO A 119 10.17 8.56 17.33
CA PRO A 119 10.75 9.77 16.78
C PRO A 119 12.05 9.56 15.99
N GLU A 120 12.71 8.42 16.16
CA GLU A 120 13.93 8.04 15.42
C GLU A 120 13.63 7.36 14.06
N ARG A 121 12.34 7.06 13.79
CA ARG A 121 11.93 6.39 12.55
C ARG A 121 11.47 7.41 11.50
N LYS A 122 11.38 6.94 10.26
CA LYS A 122 10.87 7.73 9.14
C LYS A 122 9.70 7.00 8.46
N ILE A 123 8.69 7.75 8.09
CA ILE A 123 7.58 7.30 7.24
C ILE A 123 7.45 8.31 6.10
N GLU A 124 7.82 7.90 4.89
CA GLU A 124 7.65 8.70 3.69
C GLU A 124 6.39 8.25 2.94
N ILE A 125 5.51 9.20 2.66
CA ILE A 125 4.25 8.96 1.96
C ILE A 125 4.33 9.62 0.60
N ILE A 126 4.23 8.81 -0.45
CA ILE A 126 4.30 9.25 -1.85
C ILE A 126 2.91 9.20 -2.47
N ASP A 127 2.47 10.31 -3.03
CA ASP A 127 1.28 10.37 -3.86
C ASP A 127 1.63 9.80 -5.24
N SER A 128 0.99 8.69 -5.63
CA SER A 128 1.27 8.05 -6.91
C SER A 128 0.83 8.86 -8.12
N LEU A 129 -0.07 9.84 -7.92
CA LEU A 129 -0.77 10.56 -9.00
C LEU A 129 -1.44 9.63 -10.02
N GLY A 130 -1.60 8.36 -9.68
CA GLY A 130 -2.11 7.28 -10.52
C GLY A 130 -3.07 6.36 -9.79
N ALA A 131 -3.58 5.39 -10.52
CA ALA A 131 -4.43 4.31 -10.03
C ALA A 131 -4.13 3.01 -10.77
N SER A 132 -4.55 1.87 -10.18
CA SER A 132 -4.46 0.54 -10.80
C SER A 132 -3.05 0.26 -11.35
N SER A 133 -2.93 -0.15 -12.62
CA SER A 133 -1.66 -0.52 -13.23
C SER A 133 -0.60 0.59 -13.25
N GLY A 134 -1.00 1.86 -13.39
CA GLY A 134 -0.09 3.01 -13.32
C GLY A 134 0.52 3.14 -11.93
N TYR A 135 -0.30 3.01 -10.90
CA TYR A 135 0.14 2.96 -9.51
C TYR A 135 0.97 1.69 -9.22
N GLY A 136 0.51 0.52 -9.70
CA GLY A 136 1.23 -0.75 -9.57
C GLY A 136 2.64 -0.72 -10.18
N LEU A 137 2.82 0.02 -11.29
CA LEU A 137 4.14 0.22 -11.89
C LEU A 137 5.10 0.96 -10.94
N LEU A 138 4.63 2.01 -10.25
CA LEU A 138 5.44 2.71 -9.25
C LEU A 138 5.82 1.80 -8.08
N VAL A 139 4.88 0.97 -7.59
CA VAL A 139 5.14 -0.02 -6.53
C VAL A 139 6.20 -1.02 -6.99
N THR A 140 6.10 -1.52 -8.22
CA THR A 140 7.10 -2.45 -8.80
C THR A 140 8.48 -1.80 -8.90
N THR A 141 8.53 -0.55 -9.33
CA THR A 141 9.79 0.20 -9.43
C THR A 141 10.40 0.44 -8.04
N ALA A 142 9.59 0.87 -7.07
CA ALA A 142 10.05 1.04 -5.69
C ALA A 142 10.58 -0.26 -5.09
N CYS A 143 9.94 -1.40 -5.39
CA CYS A 143 10.41 -2.73 -4.99
C CYS A 143 11.80 -3.01 -5.57
N THR A 144 12.02 -2.72 -6.86
CA THR A 144 13.33 -2.89 -7.51
C THR A 144 14.41 -2.04 -6.86
N LEU A 145 14.13 -0.76 -6.60
CA LEU A 145 15.06 0.15 -5.92
C LEU A 145 15.40 -0.35 -4.50
N CYS A 146 14.41 -0.88 -3.77
CA CYS A 146 14.62 -1.48 -2.46
C CYS A 146 15.53 -2.72 -2.55
N ASP A 147 15.32 -3.60 -3.52
CA ASP A 147 16.13 -4.80 -3.75
C ASP A 147 17.55 -4.48 -4.25
N GLU A 148 17.74 -3.32 -4.88
CA GLU A 148 19.07 -2.78 -5.25
C GLU A 148 19.82 -2.15 -4.06
N GLY A 149 19.21 -2.09 -2.86
CA GLY A 149 19.80 -1.52 -1.66
C GLY A 149 19.85 0.01 -1.67
N LYS A 150 18.94 0.67 -2.39
CA LYS A 150 18.78 2.12 -2.31
C LYS A 150 18.30 2.54 -0.95
N THR A 151 18.73 3.71 -0.50
CA THR A 151 18.18 4.33 0.71
C THR A 151 16.74 4.82 0.48
N LEU A 152 16.02 5.06 1.57
CA LEU A 152 14.66 5.61 1.53
C LEU A 152 14.62 6.94 0.73
N GLU A 153 15.59 7.81 0.96
CA GLU A 153 15.71 9.12 0.31
C GLU A 153 16.03 8.99 -1.20
N GLU A 154 16.93 8.08 -1.57
CA GLU A 154 17.26 7.83 -2.99
C GLU A 154 16.05 7.27 -3.74
N ALA A 155 15.36 6.28 -3.17
CA ALA A 155 14.18 5.68 -3.78
C ALA A 155 13.03 6.70 -3.90
N ARG A 156 12.76 7.50 -2.85
CA ARG A 156 11.79 8.59 -2.88
C ARG A 156 12.11 9.59 -3.99
N SER A 157 13.36 10.09 -4.01
CA SER A 157 13.78 11.10 -4.98
C SER A 157 13.61 10.60 -6.42
N TRP A 158 13.91 9.33 -6.66
CA TRP A 158 13.73 8.74 -7.98
C TRP A 158 12.24 8.68 -8.37
N ILE A 159 11.38 8.21 -7.49
CA ILE A 159 9.93 8.06 -7.77
C ILE A 159 9.25 9.42 -7.97
N GLU A 160 9.61 10.44 -7.18
CA GLU A 160 9.03 11.79 -7.30
C GLU A 160 9.52 12.55 -8.55
N SER A 161 10.59 12.07 -9.22
CA SER A 161 11.20 12.73 -10.38
C SER A 161 10.82 12.09 -11.72
N ASN A 162 10.17 10.93 -11.73
CA ASN A 162 9.87 10.13 -12.92
C ASN A 162 8.41 9.70 -12.97
#